data_2c63ac342ff3b8478f29bcfe8017aaf7
#
_entry.id   2c63ac342ff3b8478f29bcfe8017aaf7
#
_cell.length_a   1.000
_cell.length_b   1.000
_cell.length_c   1.000
_cell.angle_alpha   90.00
_cell.angle_beta   90.00
_cell.angle_gamma   90.00
#
_symmetry.space_group_name_H-M   'P 1'
#
loop_
_entity.id
_entity.type
_entity.pdbx_description
1 polymer ?
#
loop_
_entity_poly.entity_id
_entity_poly.type
_entity_poly.pdbx_seq_one_letter_code
_entity_poly.pdbx_strand_id
1 'polypeptide(L)'
;VLTVKGLNKDATVIAKAHDAESEKKLRRAGADMVVSSASIAANRMASVALRPTVVDFLDTAMQAEGAELEMEEIPVEEGAPAATKTIADTRIRDVTGSIVIGIVKKDGRMRTNPSGAERLDIGDKIVAIGSEEQLDKLWHMLAKQERTTYNGMRRAG
;
A
#
# COMPACT_ATOMS: atom_id res chain seq x y z
N VAL A 1 -19.62 10.04 -11.68
CA VAL A 1 -18.33 9.95 -12.36
C VAL A 1 -18.23 11.02 -13.44
N LEU A 2 -19.05 10.94 -14.50
CA LEU A 2 -18.98 11.87 -15.64
C LEU A 2 -19.01 13.35 -15.22
N THR A 3 -19.91 13.73 -14.32
CA THR A 3 -20.00 15.10 -13.81
C THR A 3 -18.71 15.56 -13.13
N VAL A 4 -18.15 14.71 -12.27
CA VAL A 4 -16.91 15.05 -11.54
C VAL A 4 -15.74 15.19 -12.52
N LYS A 5 -15.55 14.23 -13.42
CA LYS A 5 -14.48 14.29 -14.44
C LYS A 5 -14.70 15.43 -15.46
N GLY A 6 -15.95 15.84 -15.68
CA GLY A 6 -16.27 17.00 -16.51
C GLY A 6 -15.90 18.33 -15.85
N LEU A 7 -16.03 18.43 -14.53
CA LEU A 7 -15.67 19.62 -13.76
C LEU A 7 -14.18 19.68 -13.43
N ASN A 8 -13.58 18.54 -13.11
CA ASN A 8 -12.15 18.42 -12.82
C ASN A 8 -11.63 17.08 -13.31
N LYS A 9 -10.81 17.11 -14.38
CA LYS A 9 -10.23 15.91 -14.99
C LYS A 9 -9.18 15.22 -14.10
N ASP A 10 -8.52 15.97 -13.23
CA ASP A 10 -7.48 15.49 -12.35
C ASP A 10 -8.03 14.91 -11.03
N ALA A 11 -9.33 15.05 -10.78
CA ALA A 11 -9.96 14.49 -9.60
C ALA A 11 -9.90 12.95 -9.63
N THR A 12 -9.41 12.33 -8.56
CA THR A 12 -9.49 10.88 -8.37
C THR A 12 -10.91 10.48 -8.01
N VAL A 13 -11.53 9.66 -8.86
CA VAL A 13 -12.91 9.20 -8.70
C VAL A 13 -12.94 7.72 -8.35
N ILE A 14 -13.35 7.42 -7.12
CA ILE A 14 -13.62 6.06 -6.66
C ILE A 14 -15.14 5.85 -6.69
N ALA A 15 -15.59 4.82 -7.40
CA ALA A 15 -17.01 4.52 -7.57
C ALA A 15 -17.36 3.12 -7.04
N LYS A 16 -18.57 2.97 -6.48
CA LYS A 16 -19.10 1.69 -6.05
C LYS A 16 -19.98 1.08 -7.13
N ALA A 17 -19.71 -0.16 -7.54
CA ALA A 17 -20.56 -0.95 -8.42
C ALA A 17 -21.40 -1.94 -7.62
N HIS A 18 -22.63 -2.16 -8.07
CA HIS A 18 -23.51 -3.18 -7.49
C HIS A 18 -23.40 -4.53 -8.20
N ASP A 19 -23.04 -4.50 -9.48
CA ASP A 19 -22.89 -5.67 -10.34
C ASP A 19 -21.79 -5.46 -11.39
N ALA A 20 -21.46 -6.51 -12.14
CA ALA A 20 -20.39 -6.50 -13.13
C ALA A 20 -20.69 -5.57 -14.33
N GLU A 21 -21.96 -5.34 -14.65
CA GLU A 21 -22.35 -4.43 -15.73
C GLU A 21 -22.15 -2.97 -15.32
N SER A 22 -22.58 -2.63 -14.11
CA SER A 22 -22.34 -1.31 -13.49
C SER A 22 -20.85 -1.00 -13.38
N GLU A 23 -20.02 -2.01 -13.03
CA GLU A 23 -18.57 -1.84 -12.98
C GLU A 23 -18.01 -1.43 -14.34
N LYS A 24 -18.38 -2.12 -15.41
CA LYS A 24 -17.93 -1.78 -16.77
C LYS A 24 -18.36 -0.37 -17.19
N LYS A 25 -19.60 0.02 -16.86
CA LYS A 25 -20.12 1.36 -17.16
C LYS A 25 -19.37 2.46 -16.40
N LEU A 26 -19.07 2.23 -15.12
CA LEU A 26 -18.34 3.21 -14.28
C LEU A 26 -16.90 3.38 -14.74
N ARG A 27 -16.20 2.29 -15.10
CA ARG A 27 -14.85 2.37 -15.69
C ARG A 27 -14.84 3.13 -17.02
N ARG A 28 -15.81 2.85 -17.91
CA ARG A 28 -15.95 3.59 -19.18
C ARG A 28 -16.29 5.06 -18.97
N ALA A 29 -17.00 5.41 -17.90
CA ALA A 29 -17.30 6.77 -17.53
C ALA A 29 -16.10 7.52 -16.92
N GLY A 30 -14.92 6.87 -16.80
CA GLY A 30 -13.70 7.48 -16.31
C GLY A 30 -13.49 7.39 -14.80
N ALA A 31 -14.11 6.43 -14.11
CA ALA A 31 -13.76 6.15 -12.73
C ALA A 31 -12.34 5.56 -12.66
N ASP A 32 -11.50 6.14 -11.81
CA ASP A 32 -10.11 5.69 -11.63
C ASP A 32 -10.09 4.34 -10.89
N MET A 33 -11.01 4.15 -9.94
CA MET A 33 -11.20 2.90 -9.22
C MET A 33 -12.69 2.56 -9.11
N VAL A 34 -13.03 1.29 -9.32
CA VAL A 34 -14.40 0.80 -9.09
C VAL A 34 -14.36 -0.32 -8.07
N VAL A 35 -15.12 -0.17 -7.00
CA VAL A 35 -15.23 -1.10 -5.88
C VAL A 35 -16.56 -1.87 -5.99
N SER A 36 -16.49 -3.21 -6.07
CA SER A 36 -17.66 -4.07 -6.05
C SER A 36 -17.75 -4.81 -4.71
N SER A 37 -18.76 -4.50 -3.92
CA SER A 37 -18.99 -5.17 -2.62
C SER A 37 -19.21 -6.66 -2.78
N ALA A 38 -19.91 -7.08 -3.84
CA ALA A 38 -20.17 -8.50 -4.12
C ALA A 38 -18.87 -9.27 -4.43
N SER A 39 -17.98 -8.66 -5.24
CA SER A 39 -16.68 -9.29 -5.57
C SER A 39 -15.77 -9.36 -4.34
N ILE A 40 -15.76 -8.32 -3.49
CA ILE A 40 -14.99 -8.33 -2.25
C ILE A 40 -15.48 -9.44 -1.32
N ALA A 41 -16.81 -9.52 -1.11
CA ALA A 41 -17.38 -10.55 -0.25
C ALA A 41 -17.13 -11.96 -0.79
N ALA A 42 -17.31 -12.19 -2.10
CA ALA A 42 -17.04 -13.48 -2.73
C ALA A 42 -15.57 -13.90 -2.61
N ASN A 43 -14.64 -12.99 -2.87
CA ASN A 43 -13.20 -13.25 -2.72
C ASN A 43 -12.83 -13.54 -1.26
N ARG A 44 -13.42 -12.83 -0.30
CA ARG A 44 -13.21 -13.08 1.12
C ARG A 44 -13.72 -14.45 1.55
N MET A 45 -14.94 -14.82 1.15
CA MET A 45 -15.51 -16.16 1.42
C MET A 45 -14.63 -17.27 0.82
N ALA A 46 -14.19 -17.11 -0.42
CA ALA A 46 -13.28 -18.07 -1.05
C ALA A 46 -11.95 -18.17 -0.31
N SER A 47 -11.38 -17.05 0.14
CA SER A 47 -10.13 -17.03 0.90
C SER A 47 -10.28 -17.75 2.25
N VAL A 48 -11.36 -17.52 2.99
CA VAL A 48 -11.64 -18.19 4.26
C VAL A 48 -11.80 -19.70 4.03
N ALA A 49 -12.49 -20.11 2.97
CA ALA A 49 -12.70 -21.53 2.67
C ALA A 49 -11.41 -22.26 2.27
N LEU A 50 -10.55 -21.60 1.49
CA LEU A 50 -9.36 -22.24 0.91
C LEU A 50 -8.10 -22.08 1.80
N ARG A 51 -8.00 -21.02 2.59
CA ARG A 51 -6.81 -20.64 3.36
C ARG A 51 -7.15 -20.01 4.71
N PRO A 52 -7.92 -20.70 5.58
CA PRO A 52 -8.42 -20.12 6.83
C PRO A 52 -7.30 -19.56 7.71
N THR A 53 -6.23 -20.31 7.93
CA THR A 53 -5.08 -19.89 8.77
C THR A 53 -4.42 -18.59 8.25
N VAL A 54 -4.34 -18.41 6.92
CA VAL A 54 -3.76 -17.17 6.35
C VAL A 54 -4.69 -15.99 6.62
N VAL A 55 -5.99 -16.21 6.49
CA VAL A 55 -6.99 -15.18 6.76
C VAL A 55 -6.98 -14.78 8.24
N ASP A 56 -6.98 -15.75 9.15
CA ASP A 56 -6.92 -15.53 10.59
C ASP A 56 -5.64 -14.79 11.00
N PHE A 57 -4.50 -15.16 10.42
CA PHE A 57 -3.23 -14.48 10.65
C PHE A 57 -3.28 -13.01 10.22
N LEU A 58 -3.77 -12.73 9.01
CA LEU A 58 -3.87 -11.35 8.50
C LEU A 58 -4.85 -10.51 9.33
N ASP A 59 -5.98 -11.08 9.75
CA ASP A 59 -6.95 -10.38 10.58
C ASP A 59 -6.35 -10.06 11.96
N THR A 60 -5.63 -10.99 12.56
CA THR A 60 -5.02 -10.80 13.89
C THR A 60 -3.84 -9.84 13.82
N ALA A 61 -2.94 -10.03 12.85
CA ALA A 61 -1.68 -9.29 12.78
C ALA A 61 -1.83 -7.86 12.23
N MET A 62 -2.84 -7.60 11.38
CA MET A 62 -2.93 -6.34 10.63
C MET A 62 -4.23 -5.56 10.81
N GLN A 63 -5.29 -6.14 11.37
CA GLN A 63 -6.62 -5.51 11.44
C GLN A 63 -7.20 -5.40 12.85
N ALA A 64 -6.64 -6.10 13.83
CA ALA A 64 -7.09 -6.02 15.22
C ALA A 64 -6.75 -4.64 15.83
N GLU A 65 -7.58 -4.18 16.76
CA GLU A 65 -7.25 -3.01 17.59
C GLU A 65 -5.95 -3.33 18.37
N GLY A 66 -4.89 -2.52 18.14
CA GLY A 66 -3.54 -2.82 18.65
C GLY A 66 -2.76 -3.83 17.80
N ALA A 67 -3.06 -3.94 16.51
CA ALA A 67 -2.32 -4.79 15.57
C ALA A 67 -0.81 -4.57 15.71
N GLU A 68 -0.07 -5.68 15.82
CA GLU A 68 1.39 -5.64 16.00
C GLU A 68 2.12 -5.23 14.72
N LEU A 69 1.47 -5.37 13.56
CA LEU A 69 2.07 -5.13 12.25
C LEU A 69 1.20 -4.19 11.40
N GLU A 70 1.85 -3.25 10.77
CA GLU A 70 1.29 -2.35 9.77
C GLU A 70 1.94 -2.58 8.42
N MET A 71 1.23 -2.23 7.36
CA MET A 71 1.77 -2.22 5.99
C MET A 71 1.74 -0.79 5.48
N GLU A 72 2.87 -0.29 5.01
CA GLU A 72 2.99 1.06 4.50
C GLU A 72 3.67 1.15 3.14
N GLU A 73 3.32 2.20 2.42
CA GLU A 73 3.96 2.65 1.19
C GLU A 73 4.81 3.89 1.50
N ILE A 74 6.12 3.78 1.39
CA ILE A 74 7.08 4.83 1.73
C ILE A 74 7.83 5.27 0.48
N PRO A 75 7.83 6.59 0.13
CA PRO A 75 8.55 7.07 -1.03
C PRO A 75 10.07 7.04 -0.82
N VAL A 76 10.82 6.79 -1.89
CA VAL A 76 12.27 6.97 -1.91
C VAL A 76 12.58 8.40 -2.35
N GLU A 77 12.94 9.26 -1.40
CA GLU A 77 13.20 10.66 -1.65
C GLU A 77 14.67 10.93 -2.00
N GLU A 78 14.88 12.04 -2.71
CA GLU A 78 16.23 12.50 -3.05
C GLU A 78 17.03 12.87 -1.80
N GLY A 79 18.25 12.30 -1.69
CA GLY A 79 19.16 12.50 -0.57
C GLY A 79 18.78 11.72 0.69
N ALA A 80 17.82 10.81 0.63
CA ALA A 80 17.57 9.85 1.69
C ALA A 80 18.74 8.83 1.80
N PRO A 81 19.05 8.33 3.00
CA PRO A 81 20.20 7.42 3.21
C PRO A 81 20.19 6.15 2.34
N ALA A 82 19.00 5.64 2.02
CA ALA A 82 18.82 4.42 1.21
C ALA A 82 18.68 4.71 -0.30
N ALA A 83 18.49 5.97 -0.71
CA ALA A 83 18.31 6.32 -2.11
C ALA A 83 19.52 5.88 -2.95
N THR A 84 19.25 5.35 -4.14
CA THR A 84 20.22 4.86 -5.12
C THR A 84 21.05 3.65 -4.71
N LYS A 85 20.79 3.05 -3.55
CA LYS A 85 21.43 1.80 -3.08
C LYS A 85 20.60 0.57 -3.44
N THR A 86 21.20 -0.60 -3.37
CA THR A 86 20.45 -1.86 -3.45
C THR A 86 19.80 -2.18 -2.10
N ILE A 87 18.73 -2.99 -2.10
CA ILE A 87 18.11 -3.46 -0.84
C ILE A 87 19.15 -4.10 0.08
N ALA A 88 20.06 -4.91 -0.46
CA ALA A 88 21.12 -5.55 0.30
C ALA A 88 22.06 -4.54 0.96
N ASP A 89 22.51 -3.52 0.21
CA ASP A 89 23.42 -2.50 0.72
C ASP A 89 22.77 -1.62 1.81
N THR A 90 21.46 -1.44 1.75
CA THR A 90 20.74 -0.65 2.77
C THR A 90 20.62 -1.40 4.10
N ARG A 91 20.68 -2.74 4.09
CA ARG A 91 20.46 -3.58 5.28
C ARG A 91 19.17 -3.22 6.03
N ILE A 92 18.10 -2.84 5.30
CA ILE A 92 16.83 -2.39 5.87
C ILE A 92 16.36 -3.31 6.99
N ARG A 93 16.33 -4.63 6.74
CA ARG A 93 15.87 -5.59 7.73
C ARG A 93 16.70 -5.59 9.02
N ASP A 94 18.03 -5.50 8.90
CA ASP A 94 18.93 -5.52 10.05
C ASP A 94 18.84 -4.22 10.85
N VAL A 95 18.65 -3.08 10.18
CA VAL A 95 18.66 -1.76 10.78
C VAL A 95 17.29 -1.40 11.37
N THR A 96 16.21 -1.73 10.66
CA THR A 96 14.86 -1.30 11.05
C THR A 96 14.01 -2.43 11.64
N GLY A 97 14.28 -3.68 11.28
CA GLY A 97 13.45 -4.82 11.57
C GLY A 97 12.27 -5.02 10.61
N SER A 98 11.98 -4.04 9.73
CA SER A 98 10.88 -4.13 8.75
C SER A 98 11.22 -5.04 7.57
N ILE A 99 10.19 -5.56 6.92
CA ILE A 99 10.30 -6.45 5.76
C ILE A 99 9.79 -5.72 4.53
N VAL A 100 10.65 -5.55 3.52
CA VAL A 100 10.25 -5.05 2.20
C VAL A 100 9.55 -6.17 1.43
N ILE A 101 8.27 -5.97 1.11
CA ILE A 101 7.45 -6.93 0.37
C ILE A 101 7.23 -6.54 -1.09
N GLY A 102 7.44 -5.26 -1.42
CA GLY A 102 7.27 -4.77 -2.77
C GLY A 102 7.97 -3.45 -3.04
N ILE A 103 8.18 -3.17 -4.32
CA ILE A 103 8.64 -1.87 -4.83
C ILE A 103 7.70 -1.47 -5.94
N VAL A 104 7.13 -0.29 -5.86
CA VAL A 104 6.42 0.36 -6.96
C VAL A 104 7.39 1.33 -7.61
N LYS A 105 7.79 1.03 -8.83
CA LYS A 105 8.70 1.87 -9.61
C LYS A 105 8.02 3.18 -10.02
N LYS A 106 8.79 4.22 -10.26
CA LYS A 106 8.29 5.54 -10.71
C LYS A 106 7.35 5.47 -11.94
N ASP A 107 7.51 4.46 -12.79
CA ASP A 107 6.65 4.21 -13.96
C ASP A 107 5.37 3.41 -13.63
N GLY A 108 5.10 3.14 -12.35
CA GLY A 108 3.94 2.41 -11.87
C GLY A 108 4.09 0.88 -11.91
N ARG A 109 5.19 0.33 -12.38
CA ARG A 109 5.43 -1.13 -12.35
C ARG A 109 5.67 -1.59 -10.92
N MET A 110 4.92 -2.60 -10.50
CA MET A 110 5.10 -3.22 -9.20
C MET A 110 6.04 -4.43 -9.28
N ARG A 111 7.00 -4.49 -8.38
CA ARG A 111 7.88 -5.64 -8.13
C ARG A 111 7.54 -6.22 -6.77
N THR A 112 6.90 -7.37 -6.74
CA THR A 112 6.64 -8.11 -5.50
C THR A 112 7.81 -9.00 -5.15
N ASN A 113 8.08 -9.17 -3.86
CA ASN A 113 9.20 -9.95 -3.35
C ASN A 113 10.54 -9.59 -4.01
N PRO A 114 10.96 -8.30 -3.91
CA PRO A 114 12.18 -7.85 -4.56
C PRO A 114 13.41 -8.54 -4.00
N SER A 115 14.37 -8.85 -4.86
CA SER A 115 15.64 -9.42 -4.42
C SER A 115 16.54 -8.38 -3.75
N GLY A 116 17.52 -8.82 -2.99
CA GLY A 116 18.52 -7.92 -2.39
C GLY A 116 19.31 -7.08 -3.42
N ALA A 117 19.43 -7.54 -4.66
CA ALA A 117 20.10 -6.82 -5.74
C ALA A 117 19.24 -5.70 -6.37
N GLU A 118 17.94 -5.64 -6.04
CA GLU A 118 17.06 -4.60 -6.58
C GLU A 118 17.45 -3.22 -6.04
N ARG A 119 17.58 -2.24 -6.96
CA ARG A 119 17.98 -0.87 -6.63
C ARG A 119 16.77 -0.03 -6.28
N LEU A 120 16.93 0.83 -5.27
CA LEU A 120 15.95 1.81 -4.83
C LEU A 120 16.23 3.14 -5.53
N ASP A 121 15.48 3.44 -6.59
CA ASP A 121 15.65 4.68 -7.34
C ASP A 121 14.78 5.79 -6.75
N ILE A 122 15.24 7.03 -6.89
CA ILE A 122 14.49 8.21 -6.43
C ILE A 122 13.14 8.27 -7.17
N GLY A 123 12.06 8.40 -6.39
CA GLY A 123 10.69 8.40 -6.89
C GLY A 123 10.04 7.01 -6.94
N ASP A 124 10.77 5.94 -6.61
CA ASP A 124 10.18 4.64 -6.29
C ASP A 124 9.41 4.73 -4.96
N LYS A 125 8.53 3.76 -4.70
CA LYS A 125 7.85 3.59 -3.43
C LYS A 125 8.08 2.18 -2.91
N ILE A 126 8.42 2.07 -1.64
CA ILE A 126 8.65 0.81 -0.96
C ILE A 126 7.37 0.40 -0.24
N VAL A 127 6.91 -0.81 -0.47
CA VAL A 127 5.85 -1.42 0.34
C VAL A 127 6.51 -2.33 1.37
N ALA A 128 6.32 -2.01 2.64
CA ALA A 128 6.94 -2.73 3.75
C ALA A 128 5.92 -3.10 4.83
N ILE A 129 6.27 -4.13 5.60
CA ILE A 129 5.53 -4.58 6.78
C ILE A 129 6.46 -4.46 8.00
N GLY A 130 5.91 -3.98 9.10
CA GLY A 130 6.62 -3.89 10.38
C GLY A 130 5.73 -3.31 11.47
N SER A 131 6.24 -3.26 12.70
CA SER A 131 5.58 -2.49 13.76
C SER A 131 5.71 -0.99 13.48
N GLU A 132 4.91 -0.17 14.15
CA GLU A 132 4.98 1.30 14.04
C GLU A 132 6.42 1.81 14.20
N GLU A 133 7.14 1.36 15.22
CA GLU A 133 8.53 1.75 15.47
C GLU A 133 9.49 1.32 14.33
N GLN A 134 9.28 0.12 13.77
CA GLN A 134 10.10 -0.39 12.67
C GLN A 134 9.87 0.41 11.39
N LEU A 135 8.62 0.76 11.11
CA LEU A 135 8.25 1.56 9.94
C LEU A 135 8.73 3.01 10.08
N ASP A 136 8.72 3.57 11.28
CA ASP A 136 9.31 4.89 11.53
C ASP A 136 10.81 4.92 11.21
N LYS A 137 11.55 3.91 11.67
CA LYS A 137 12.98 3.77 11.31
C LYS A 137 13.17 3.65 9.80
N LEU A 138 12.31 2.88 9.12
CA LEU A 138 12.36 2.74 7.67
C LEU A 138 12.03 4.05 6.96
N TRP A 139 11.05 4.79 7.46
CA TRP A 139 10.70 6.10 6.94
C TRP A 139 11.91 7.04 6.93
N HIS A 140 12.64 7.15 8.04
CA HIS A 140 13.86 7.96 8.15
C HIS A 140 14.99 7.51 7.21
N MET A 141 15.00 6.25 6.77
CA MET A 141 15.98 5.78 5.78
C MET A 141 15.60 6.13 4.33
N LEU A 142 14.30 6.30 4.04
CA LEU A 142 13.77 6.44 2.70
C LEU A 142 13.27 7.86 2.37
N ALA A 143 12.83 8.61 3.37
CA ALA A 143 12.27 9.95 3.22
C ALA A 143 12.90 10.94 4.20
N LYS A 144 12.83 12.23 3.85
CA LYS A 144 13.30 13.33 4.69
C LYS A 144 12.19 13.95 5.52
N GLN A 145 10.94 13.77 5.09
CA GLN A 145 9.77 14.29 5.79
C GLN A 145 9.38 13.34 6.92
N GLU A 146 8.81 13.88 7.98
CA GLU A 146 8.25 13.07 9.05
C GLU A 146 7.06 12.26 8.53
N ARG A 147 6.92 11.04 9.04
CA ARG A 147 5.81 10.14 8.74
C ARG A 147 4.48 10.84 9.05
N THR A 148 3.68 11.09 8.03
CA THR A 148 2.30 11.53 8.24
C THR A 148 1.49 10.31 8.65
N THR A 149 1.40 10.07 9.95
CA THR A 149 0.62 8.97 10.49
C THR A 149 -0.85 9.17 10.11
N TYR A 150 -1.45 8.16 9.48
CA TYR A 150 -2.90 8.11 9.16
C TYR A 150 -3.78 8.13 10.43
N ASN A 151 -3.15 8.19 11.59
CA ASN A 151 -3.76 8.23 12.93
C ASN A 151 -4.41 9.58 13.29
N GLY A 152 -4.30 10.60 12.44
CA GLY A 152 -4.99 11.90 12.65
C GLY A 152 -6.52 11.83 12.57
N MET A 153 -7.12 10.74 12.08
CA MET A 153 -8.57 10.56 11.99
C MET A 153 -9.18 9.70 13.10
N ARG A 154 -8.38 9.10 14.00
CA ARG A 154 -8.89 8.21 15.06
C ARG A 154 -8.91 8.82 16.46
N ARG A 155 -8.61 10.11 16.63
CA ARG A 155 -8.67 10.78 17.94
C ARG A 155 -9.70 11.91 18.01
N ALA A 156 -10.85 11.74 17.38
CA ALA A 156 -12.03 12.60 17.59
C ALA A 156 -13.26 11.70 17.66
N GLY A 157 -13.49 11.16 18.83
CA GLY A 157 -14.69 10.37 19.12
C GLY A 157 -14.67 9.97 20.58
#